data_69134839f0e557cfb1b3514b8e382bf0
#
_entry.id   69134839f0e557cfb1b3514b8e382bf0
#
_cell.length_a   1.000
_cell.length_b   1.000
_cell.length_c   1.000
_cell.angle_alpha   90.00
_cell.angle_beta   90.00
_cell.angle_gamma   90.00
#
_symmetry.space_group_name_H-M   'P 1'
#
loop_
_entity.id
_entity.type
_entity.pdbx_description
1 polymer ?
#
loop_
_entity_poly.entity_id
_entity_poly.type
_entity_poly.pdbx_seq_one_letter_code
_entity_poly.pdbx_strand_id
1 'polypeptide(L)'
;MYREKIKVLDCTIRDGGLINNYHFTTDLVKAVYRAACDSGIDIIEIGKKLCESDEYTREKYGKWNFCDEDDIKQVVESHECENPPILAVMYDVDRVDVSSLLPSDQSVIGMVRTACYVPDIDKGLDLVKRSKDLGYQTTINIMASSAAIETELIEALEQVNNVAEVDYLYLVDSYGAFYSEQVTSYLNLYKEHAPNKELGFHAHNNQQLAFSNTQQAIIDGVNLLDTTINGIGRGAGNCNLELLLNFLKNPKFDVRPIYKAIQEHLVPLRKEIEWGFNDIYGISGHLNQHPRDAMKQRANAEIRDDCYDFLLEATS
;
A
#
# COMPACT_ATOMS: atom_id res chain seq x y z
N MET A 1 1.76 -18.58 -12.62
CA MET A 1 1.85 -19.44 -11.42
C MET A 1 0.48 -19.46 -10.75
N TYR A 2 -0.03 -20.60 -10.36
CA TYR A 2 -1.30 -20.73 -9.63
C TYR A 2 -1.03 -21.16 -8.18
N ARG A 3 -1.57 -20.44 -7.23
CA ARG A 3 -1.62 -20.81 -5.82
C ARG A 3 -2.98 -20.38 -5.27
N GLU A 4 -3.73 -21.34 -4.72
CA GLU A 4 -5.09 -21.15 -4.21
C GLU A 4 -5.18 -20.10 -3.10
N LYS A 5 -4.16 -20.07 -2.23
CA LYS A 5 -4.13 -19.17 -1.05
C LYS A 5 -3.77 -17.72 -1.35
N ILE A 6 -3.37 -17.39 -2.59
CA ILE A 6 -2.98 -16.01 -2.91
C ILE A 6 -4.20 -15.11 -2.81
N LYS A 7 -4.01 -14.02 -2.07
CA LYS A 7 -4.91 -12.88 -1.98
C LYS A 7 -4.22 -11.67 -2.59
N VAL A 8 -4.98 -10.91 -3.37
CA VAL A 8 -4.52 -9.67 -3.99
C VAL A 8 -5.24 -8.51 -3.35
N LEU A 9 -4.46 -7.52 -2.91
CA LEU A 9 -4.95 -6.27 -2.37
C LEU A 9 -4.67 -5.15 -3.39
N ASP A 10 -5.72 -4.40 -3.73
CA ASP A 10 -5.61 -3.16 -4.49
C ASP A 10 -5.53 -1.95 -3.56
N CYS A 11 -4.42 -1.22 -3.58
CA CYS A 11 -4.24 0.02 -2.83
C CYS A 11 -4.19 1.27 -3.74
N THR A 12 -4.86 1.21 -4.90
CA THR A 12 -4.92 2.31 -5.89
C THR A 12 -5.27 3.65 -5.26
N ILE A 13 -6.30 3.70 -4.43
CA ILE A 13 -6.77 4.96 -3.83
C ILE A 13 -5.88 5.36 -2.65
N ARG A 14 -5.46 4.41 -1.82
CA ARG A 14 -4.62 4.72 -0.66
C ARG A 14 -3.24 5.20 -1.06
N ASP A 15 -2.52 4.46 -1.91
CA ASP A 15 -1.16 4.83 -2.29
C ASP A 15 -1.13 5.92 -3.37
N GLY A 16 -2.04 5.83 -4.35
CA GLY A 16 -2.24 6.89 -5.33
C GLY A 16 -2.63 8.23 -4.70
N GLY A 17 -3.32 8.21 -3.56
CA GLY A 17 -3.67 9.42 -2.82
C GLY A 17 -2.46 10.24 -2.35
N LEU A 18 -1.29 9.63 -2.20
CA LEU A 18 -0.06 10.32 -1.83
C LEU A 18 0.47 11.30 -2.90
N ILE A 19 0.03 11.17 -4.15
CA ILE A 19 0.47 12.06 -5.24
C ILE A 19 -0.46 13.25 -5.47
N ASN A 20 -1.71 13.20 -4.97
CA ASN A 20 -2.70 14.25 -5.15
C ASN A 20 -3.38 14.67 -3.84
N ASN A 21 -2.76 14.40 -2.70
CA ASN A 21 -3.32 14.66 -1.38
C ASN A 21 -4.72 14.05 -1.18
N TYR A 22 -4.98 12.86 -1.75
CA TYR A 22 -6.26 12.15 -1.67
C TYR A 22 -7.46 12.87 -2.31
N HIS A 23 -7.22 13.80 -3.22
CA HIS A 23 -8.26 14.51 -3.98
C HIS A 23 -8.73 13.69 -5.20
N PHE A 24 -9.08 12.44 -4.98
CA PHE A 24 -9.79 11.66 -6.00
C PHE A 24 -11.28 11.97 -5.98
N THR A 25 -11.88 12.06 -7.18
CA THR A 25 -13.33 12.18 -7.29
C THR A 25 -14.03 10.90 -6.83
N THR A 26 -15.22 11.04 -6.28
CA THR A 26 -16.02 9.88 -5.87
C THR A 26 -16.28 8.94 -7.06
N ASP A 27 -16.44 9.46 -8.26
CA ASP A 27 -16.69 8.67 -9.47
C ASP A 27 -15.48 7.82 -9.84
N LEU A 28 -14.25 8.34 -9.69
CA LEU A 28 -13.04 7.53 -9.88
C LEU A 28 -12.97 6.40 -8.83
N VAL A 29 -13.24 6.69 -7.57
CA VAL A 29 -13.21 5.67 -6.51
C VAL A 29 -14.28 4.60 -6.73
N LYS A 30 -15.49 4.99 -7.16
CA LYS A 30 -16.55 4.05 -7.59
C LYS A 30 -16.11 3.17 -8.76
N ALA A 31 -15.39 3.74 -9.74
CA ALA A 31 -14.89 2.98 -10.89
C ALA A 31 -13.82 1.97 -10.47
N VAL A 32 -12.90 2.35 -9.56
CA VAL A 32 -11.89 1.45 -8.98
C VAL A 32 -12.56 0.32 -8.20
N TYR A 33 -13.53 0.66 -7.33
CA TYR A 33 -14.29 -0.34 -6.56
C TYR A 33 -15.00 -1.34 -7.48
N ARG A 34 -15.72 -0.85 -8.50
CA ARG A 34 -16.39 -1.71 -9.50
C ARG A 34 -15.39 -2.61 -10.21
N ALA A 35 -14.28 -2.06 -10.69
CA ALA A 35 -13.28 -2.84 -11.38
C ALA A 35 -12.70 -3.96 -10.50
N ALA A 36 -12.48 -3.70 -9.21
CA ALA A 36 -12.00 -4.69 -8.26
C ALA A 36 -13.06 -5.78 -7.99
N CYS A 37 -14.32 -5.41 -7.80
CA CYS A 37 -15.45 -6.36 -7.66
C CYS A 37 -15.51 -7.29 -8.86
N ASP A 38 -15.62 -6.71 -10.07
CA ASP A 38 -15.78 -7.47 -11.30
C ASP A 38 -14.54 -8.31 -11.65
N SER A 39 -13.38 -7.97 -11.08
CA SER A 39 -12.12 -8.69 -11.28
C SER A 39 -11.85 -9.76 -10.21
N GLY A 40 -12.68 -9.88 -9.19
CA GLY A 40 -12.50 -10.84 -8.09
C GLY A 40 -11.33 -10.52 -7.16
N ILE A 41 -10.99 -9.24 -6.99
CA ILE A 41 -9.96 -8.79 -6.05
C ILE A 41 -10.39 -9.08 -4.63
N ASP A 42 -9.46 -9.54 -3.78
CA ASP A 42 -9.78 -9.97 -2.42
C ASP A 42 -9.97 -8.81 -1.44
N ILE A 43 -9.16 -7.75 -1.58
CA ILE A 43 -9.13 -6.62 -0.65
C ILE A 43 -8.92 -5.31 -1.42
N ILE A 44 -9.63 -4.26 -1.02
CA ILE A 44 -9.39 -2.88 -1.50
C ILE A 44 -9.00 -2.00 -0.31
N GLU A 45 -7.85 -1.35 -0.37
CA GLU A 45 -7.48 -0.31 0.56
C GLU A 45 -7.93 1.05 0.02
N ILE A 46 -9.09 1.50 0.51
CA ILE A 46 -9.83 2.64 -0.06
C ILE A 46 -9.25 4.00 0.34
N GLY A 47 -8.35 4.04 1.29
CA GLY A 47 -7.70 5.27 1.75
C GLY A 47 -7.11 5.15 3.14
N LYS A 48 -6.96 6.30 3.79
CA LYS A 48 -6.51 6.39 5.18
C LYS A 48 -7.67 6.74 6.11
N LYS A 49 -7.52 6.44 7.39
CA LYS A 49 -8.44 6.87 8.45
C LYS A 49 -7.67 7.74 9.43
N LEU A 50 -7.40 8.98 9.01
CA LEU A 50 -6.72 9.98 9.86
C LEU A 50 -7.73 10.84 10.61
N CYS A 51 -7.30 11.44 11.72
CA CYS A 51 -8.05 12.47 12.41
C CYS A 51 -7.79 13.85 11.80
N GLU A 52 -8.81 14.67 11.76
CA GLU A 52 -8.65 16.09 11.43
C GLU A 52 -7.84 16.80 12.52
N SER A 53 -6.95 17.67 12.10
CA SER A 53 -6.15 18.54 12.95
C SER A 53 -5.84 19.84 12.21
N ASP A 54 -5.21 20.80 12.86
CA ASP A 54 -4.78 22.07 12.21
C ASP A 54 -3.85 21.83 11.00
N GLU A 55 -3.09 20.75 11.03
CA GLU A 55 -2.18 20.36 9.93
C GLU A 55 -2.88 19.51 8.87
N TYR A 56 -3.83 18.66 9.27
CA TYR A 56 -4.53 17.70 8.41
C TYR A 56 -6.01 18.05 8.32
N THR A 57 -6.33 19.02 7.45
CA THR A 57 -7.71 19.46 7.19
C THR A 57 -8.25 18.80 5.92
N ARG A 58 -9.59 18.68 5.81
CA ARG A 58 -10.26 18.17 4.60
C ARG A 58 -10.07 19.08 3.39
N GLU A 59 -9.81 20.35 3.60
CA GLU A 59 -9.50 21.30 2.53
C GLU A 59 -8.13 21.02 1.90
N LYS A 60 -7.13 20.74 2.74
CA LYS A 60 -5.75 20.45 2.31
C LYS A 60 -5.60 19.01 1.79
N TYR A 61 -6.32 18.09 2.41
CA TYR A 61 -6.32 16.66 2.06
C TYR A 61 -7.74 16.22 1.73
N GLY A 62 -7.91 15.50 0.62
CA GLY A 62 -9.20 14.99 0.20
C GLY A 62 -9.82 13.99 1.19
N LYS A 63 -11.11 13.74 1.01
CA LYS A 63 -11.91 12.90 1.92
C LYS A 63 -11.41 11.46 2.08
N TRP A 64 -10.69 10.93 1.10
CA TRP A 64 -10.10 9.58 1.14
C TRP A 64 -8.86 9.48 2.06
N ASN A 65 -8.42 10.61 2.63
CA ASN A 65 -7.45 10.63 3.72
C ASN A 65 -8.12 10.43 5.11
N PHE A 66 -9.44 10.59 5.19
CA PHE A 66 -10.23 10.48 6.42
C PHE A 66 -11.21 9.31 6.38
N CYS A 67 -11.62 8.87 5.21
CA CYS A 67 -12.46 7.70 4.96
C CYS A 67 -13.66 7.62 5.90
N ASP A 68 -14.56 8.63 5.83
CA ASP A 68 -15.79 8.60 6.59
C ASP A 68 -16.71 7.47 6.11
N GLU A 69 -17.42 6.88 7.06
CA GLU A 69 -18.28 5.73 6.82
C GLU A 69 -19.31 5.98 5.70
N ASP A 70 -19.92 7.17 5.67
CA ASP A 70 -20.94 7.54 4.68
C ASP A 70 -20.33 7.68 3.27
N ASP A 71 -19.09 8.20 3.16
CA ASP A 71 -18.39 8.29 1.89
C ASP A 71 -18.06 6.90 1.33
N ILE A 72 -17.64 5.97 2.19
CA ILE A 72 -17.33 4.60 1.80
C ILE A 72 -18.63 3.85 1.43
N LYS A 73 -19.70 3.99 2.23
CA LYS A 73 -21.02 3.42 1.91
C LYS A 73 -21.52 3.83 0.54
N GLN A 74 -21.38 5.12 0.18
CA GLN A 74 -21.75 5.63 -1.14
C GLN A 74 -20.98 4.94 -2.29
N VAL A 75 -19.75 4.51 -2.04
CA VAL A 75 -18.95 3.75 -3.03
C VAL A 75 -19.47 2.32 -3.12
N VAL A 76 -19.65 1.64 -1.99
CA VAL A 76 -20.11 0.25 -1.94
C VAL A 76 -21.50 0.10 -2.58
N GLU A 77 -22.44 0.98 -2.22
CA GLU A 77 -23.82 0.97 -2.74
C GLU A 77 -23.91 1.30 -4.24
N SER A 78 -22.83 1.80 -4.85
CA SER A 78 -22.82 2.15 -6.29
C SER A 78 -22.72 0.96 -7.22
N HIS A 79 -22.40 -0.23 -6.71
CA HIS A 79 -22.21 -1.44 -7.50
C HIS A 79 -22.57 -2.70 -6.71
N GLU A 80 -23.51 -3.47 -7.24
CA GLU A 80 -23.83 -4.80 -6.70
C GLU A 80 -22.69 -5.77 -7.02
N CYS A 81 -22.18 -6.44 -6.01
CA CYS A 81 -21.06 -7.38 -6.12
C CYS A 81 -21.43 -8.68 -5.41
N GLU A 82 -21.39 -9.79 -6.16
CA GLU A 82 -21.73 -11.12 -5.59
C GLU A 82 -20.72 -11.53 -4.49
N ASN A 83 -19.45 -11.25 -4.70
CA ASN A 83 -18.36 -11.55 -3.77
C ASN A 83 -17.56 -10.26 -3.54
N PRO A 84 -18.04 -9.34 -2.68
CA PRO A 84 -17.39 -8.05 -2.49
C PRO A 84 -16.01 -8.21 -1.86
N PRO A 85 -15.03 -7.43 -2.29
CA PRO A 85 -13.72 -7.37 -1.64
C PRO A 85 -13.86 -6.86 -0.21
N ILE A 86 -12.97 -7.31 0.68
CA ILE A 86 -12.83 -6.72 2.00
C ILE A 86 -12.36 -5.27 1.83
N LEU A 87 -13.07 -4.32 2.44
CA LEU A 87 -12.60 -2.93 2.45
C LEU A 87 -11.61 -2.73 3.58
N ALA A 88 -10.46 -2.15 3.24
CA ALA A 88 -9.40 -1.82 4.18
C ALA A 88 -9.15 -0.31 4.21
N VAL A 89 -8.71 0.16 5.38
CA VAL A 89 -8.18 1.52 5.56
C VAL A 89 -6.82 1.44 6.25
N MET A 90 -5.94 2.41 5.95
CA MET A 90 -4.64 2.48 6.59
C MET A 90 -4.66 3.47 7.77
N TYR A 91 -4.06 3.04 8.86
CA TYR A 91 -3.72 3.85 10.03
C TYR A 91 -2.23 4.20 10.00
N ASP A 92 -1.92 5.48 10.11
CA ASP A 92 -0.57 5.94 10.42
C ASP A 92 -0.46 6.14 11.93
N VAL A 93 0.54 5.55 12.58
CA VAL A 93 0.83 5.77 14.00
C VAL A 93 0.96 7.28 14.30
N ASP A 94 0.46 7.72 15.44
CA ASP A 94 0.38 9.11 15.92
C ASP A 94 -0.56 10.05 15.12
N ARG A 95 -1.32 9.54 14.13
CA ARG A 95 -2.25 10.34 13.30
C ARG A 95 -3.69 9.85 13.30
N VAL A 96 -3.99 8.89 14.14
CA VAL A 96 -5.29 8.24 14.18
C VAL A 96 -5.89 8.30 15.58
N ASP A 97 -7.21 8.48 15.64
CA ASP A 97 -8.00 8.27 16.84
C ASP A 97 -8.89 7.03 16.67
N VAL A 98 -8.52 5.96 17.35
CA VAL A 98 -9.28 4.70 17.30
C VAL A 98 -10.70 4.86 17.86
N SER A 99 -10.95 5.86 18.71
CA SER A 99 -12.30 6.14 19.23
C SER A 99 -13.29 6.57 18.13
N SER A 100 -12.78 7.01 16.97
CA SER A 100 -13.58 7.35 15.79
C SER A 100 -13.98 6.14 14.93
N LEU A 101 -13.45 4.95 15.25
CA LEU A 101 -13.74 3.71 14.54
C LEU A 101 -15.02 3.07 15.12
N LEU A 102 -15.98 2.74 14.28
CA LEU A 102 -17.15 1.95 14.67
C LEU A 102 -16.72 0.50 14.94
N PRO A 103 -17.48 -0.27 15.74
CA PRO A 103 -17.37 -1.72 15.73
C PRO A 103 -17.54 -2.29 14.31
N SER A 104 -16.82 -3.35 13.95
CA SER A 104 -16.78 -3.87 12.59
C SER A 104 -18.13 -4.37 12.07
N ASP A 105 -19.04 -4.77 12.96
CA ASP A 105 -20.42 -5.16 12.64
C ASP A 105 -21.35 -3.98 12.31
N GLN A 106 -20.89 -2.74 12.52
CA GLN A 106 -21.59 -1.49 12.21
C GLN A 106 -20.90 -0.70 11.09
N SER A 107 -19.78 -1.19 10.57
CA SER A 107 -18.94 -0.56 9.55
C SER A 107 -18.96 -1.37 8.25
N VAL A 108 -18.76 -0.69 7.11
CA VAL A 108 -18.46 -1.35 5.84
C VAL A 108 -16.99 -1.73 5.70
N ILE A 109 -16.13 -1.23 6.60
CA ILE A 109 -14.71 -1.58 6.67
C ILE A 109 -14.59 -2.96 7.33
N GLY A 110 -13.80 -3.85 6.75
CA GLY A 110 -13.52 -5.17 7.30
C GLY A 110 -12.08 -5.35 7.80
N MET A 111 -11.16 -4.46 7.39
CA MET A 111 -9.75 -4.57 7.72
C MET A 111 -9.14 -3.21 8.08
N VAL A 112 -8.32 -3.19 9.13
CA VAL A 112 -7.47 -2.05 9.50
C VAL A 112 -6.01 -2.42 9.30
N ARG A 113 -5.30 -1.61 8.52
CA ARG A 113 -3.87 -1.80 8.22
C ARG A 113 -3.06 -0.74 8.93
N THR A 114 -2.27 -1.14 9.91
CA THR A 114 -1.43 -0.23 10.71
C THR A 114 -0.04 -0.13 10.09
N ALA A 115 0.35 1.08 9.71
CA ALA A 115 1.69 1.39 9.21
C ALA A 115 2.53 2.06 10.30
N CYS A 116 3.71 1.52 10.57
CA CYS A 116 4.66 2.08 11.52
C CYS A 116 6.10 1.85 11.08
N TYR A 117 7.02 2.65 11.61
CA TYR A 117 8.45 2.38 11.56
C TYR A 117 8.86 1.48 12.73
N VAL A 118 10.03 0.84 12.62
CA VAL A 118 10.55 -0.04 13.70
C VAL A 118 10.56 0.64 15.07
N PRO A 119 11.00 1.90 15.25
CA PRO A 119 10.99 2.56 16.56
C PRO A 119 9.59 2.78 17.17
N ASP A 120 8.53 2.72 16.36
CA ASP A 120 7.14 2.92 16.79
C ASP A 120 6.35 1.63 16.86
N ILE A 121 7.02 0.47 16.87
CA ILE A 121 6.35 -0.84 16.81
C ILE A 121 5.36 -1.05 17.97
N ASP A 122 5.71 -0.62 19.19
CA ASP A 122 4.84 -0.73 20.35
C ASP A 122 3.51 0.02 20.16
N LYS A 123 3.57 1.24 19.60
CA LYS A 123 2.38 2.03 19.29
C LYS A 123 1.56 1.35 18.18
N GLY A 124 2.25 0.80 17.15
CA GLY A 124 1.60 0.06 16.09
C GLY A 124 0.84 -1.16 16.62
N LEU A 125 1.44 -1.92 17.51
CA LEU A 125 0.82 -3.08 18.14
C LEU A 125 -0.35 -2.71 19.06
N ASP A 126 -0.30 -1.56 19.75
CA ASP A 126 -1.44 -1.06 20.52
C ASP A 126 -2.64 -0.74 19.61
N LEU A 127 -2.40 -0.07 18.47
CA LEU A 127 -3.45 0.19 17.46
C LEU A 127 -4.04 -1.10 16.88
N VAL A 128 -3.20 -2.10 16.61
CA VAL A 128 -3.64 -3.41 16.13
C VAL A 128 -4.59 -4.07 17.16
N LYS A 129 -4.20 -4.12 18.44
CA LYS A 129 -5.02 -4.70 19.50
C LYS A 129 -6.37 -4.00 19.62
N ARG A 130 -6.39 -2.66 19.66
CA ARG A 130 -7.63 -1.88 19.72
C ARG A 130 -8.52 -2.11 18.49
N SER A 131 -7.94 -2.21 17.30
CA SER A 131 -8.71 -2.52 16.08
C SER A 131 -9.28 -3.94 16.13
N LYS A 132 -8.52 -4.90 16.68
CA LYS A 132 -8.96 -6.28 16.85
C LYS A 132 -10.10 -6.39 17.87
N ASP A 133 -10.03 -5.63 18.97
CA ASP A 133 -11.10 -5.56 19.99
C ASP A 133 -12.43 -5.04 19.40
N LEU A 134 -12.36 -4.23 18.34
CA LEU A 134 -13.52 -3.77 17.58
C LEU A 134 -13.98 -4.77 16.51
N GLY A 135 -13.32 -5.92 16.36
CA GLY A 135 -13.71 -7.02 15.46
C GLY A 135 -13.10 -6.98 14.06
N TYR A 136 -12.15 -6.09 13.77
CA TYR A 136 -11.53 -5.98 12.46
C TYR A 136 -10.49 -7.08 12.19
N GLN A 137 -10.28 -7.41 10.91
CA GLN A 137 -9.03 -8.02 10.49
C GLN A 137 -7.91 -6.96 10.58
N THR A 138 -6.70 -7.39 10.95
CA THR A 138 -5.62 -6.45 11.26
C THR A 138 -4.34 -6.81 10.54
N THR A 139 -3.60 -5.78 10.14
CA THR A 139 -2.22 -5.95 9.65
C THR A 139 -1.27 -5.02 10.38
N ILE A 140 0.00 -5.42 10.47
CA ILE A 140 1.10 -4.53 10.80
C ILE A 140 2.02 -4.42 9.60
N ASN A 141 2.28 -3.19 9.15
CA ASN A 141 3.08 -2.86 7.98
C ASN A 141 4.36 -2.14 8.45
N ILE A 142 5.49 -2.86 8.53
CA ILE A 142 6.76 -2.29 8.97
C ILE A 142 7.37 -1.52 7.80
N MET A 143 7.28 -0.18 7.88
CA MET A 143 7.77 0.71 6.83
C MET A 143 9.30 0.82 6.86
N ALA A 144 9.88 1.09 5.67
CA ALA A 144 11.31 1.32 5.48
C ALA A 144 12.20 0.21 6.06
N SER A 145 11.78 -1.04 5.95
CA SER A 145 12.54 -2.19 6.45
C SER A 145 13.96 -2.24 5.90
N SER A 146 14.20 -1.77 4.67
CA SER A 146 15.53 -1.67 4.04
C SER A 146 16.48 -0.69 4.72
N ALA A 147 15.96 0.27 5.48
CA ALA A 147 16.74 1.29 6.19
C ALA A 147 16.77 1.07 7.70
N ALA A 148 16.10 0.04 8.21
CA ALA A 148 16.09 -0.30 9.64
C ALA A 148 17.41 -0.95 10.07
N ILE A 149 17.79 -0.75 11.30
CA ILE A 149 18.90 -1.49 11.94
C ILE A 149 18.42 -2.93 12.14
N GLU A 150 19.19 -3.91 11.66
CA GLU A 150 18.76 -5.32 11.64
C GLU A 150 18.40 -5.84 13.04
N THR A 151 19.19 -5.51 14.07
CA THR A 151 18.90 -5.95 15.45
C THR A 151 17.59 -5.37 15.98
N GLU A 152 17.28 -4.11 15.66
CA GLU A 152 16.01 -3.47 16.05
C GLU A 152 14.83 -4.07 15.27
N LEU A 153 15.04 -4.38 14.00
CA LEU A 153 14.03 -5.07 13.20
C LEU A 153 13.72 -6.46 13.75
N ILE A 154 14.73 -7.22 14.14
CA ILE A 154 14.57 -8.53 14.78
C ILE A 154 13.73 -8.43 16.06
N GLU A 155 14.09 -7.49 16.95
CA GLU A 155 13.34 -7.25 18.19
C GLU A 155 11.86 -6.88 17.91
N ALA A 156 11.61 -6.05 16.89
CA ALA A 156 10.27 -5.69 16.47
C ALA A 156 9.49 -6.91 15.92
N LEU A 157 10.11 -7.77 15.12
CA LEU A 157 9.50 -8.99 14.59
C LEU A 157 9.11 -9.96 15.71
N GLU A 158 9.97 -10.14 16.72
CA GLU A 158 9.70 -10.98 17.89
C GLU A 158 8.52 -10.43 18.72
N GLN A 159 8.43 -9.10 18.87
CA GLN A 159 7.27 -8.47 19.50
C GLN A 159 6.00 -8.75 18.71
N VAL A 160 6.01 -8.57 17.38
CA VAL A 160 4.88 -8.86 16.49
C VAL A 160 4.47 -10.34 16.59
N ASN A 161 5.43 -11.25 16.64
CA ASN A 161 5.16 -12.69 16.74
C ASN A 161 4.35 -13.04 18.01
N ASN A 162 4.57 -12.31 19.10
CA ASN A 162 3.93 -12.55 20.39
C ASN A 162 2.53 -11.89 20.52
N VAL A 163 2.09 -11.09 19.54
CA VAL A 163 0.78 -10.42 19.54
C VAL A 163 -0.17 -11.19 18.65
N ALA A 164 -1.07 -11.97 19.25
CA ALA A 164 -2.02 -12.84 18.53
C ALA A 164 -2.98 -12.06 17.63
N GLU A 165 -3.25 -10.81 17.97
CA GLU A 165 -4.16 -9.90 17.27
C GLU A 165 -3.66 -9.45 15.91
N VAL A 166 -2.39 -9.67 15.57
CA VAL A 166 -1.85 -9.42 14.22
C VAL A 166 -2.20 -10.59 13.30
N ASP A 167 -3.11 -10.38 12.34
CA ASP A 167 -3.47 -11.41 11.35
C ASP A 167 -2.42 -11.51 10.24
N TYR A 168 -1.88 -10.35 9.76
CA TYR A 168 -0.87 -10.30 8.71
C TYR A 168 0.27 -9.37 9.07
N LEU A 169 1.50 -9.81 8.81
CA LEU A 169 2.72 -9.03 8.93
C LEU A 169 3.27 -8.70 7.54
N TYR A 170 3.42 -7.41 7.24
CA TYR A 170 3.89 -6.96 5.93
C TYR A 170 5.37 -6.61 5.93
N LEU A 171 6.10 -7.18 4.96
CA LEU A 171 7.37 -6.63 4.50
C LEU A 171 7.09 -5.51 3.50
N VAL A 172 7.58 -4.30 3.78
CA VAL A 172 7.32 -3.13 2.94
C VAL A 172 8.62 -2.58 2.36
N ASP A 173 8.78 -2.67 1.04
CA ASP A 173 9.82 -1.98 0.30
C ASP A 173 9.41 -0.52 0.04
N SER A 174 9.48 0.29 1.10
CA SER A 174 9.02 1.70 1.10
C SER A 174 9.76 2.59 0.12
N TYR A 175 11.01 2.25 -0.20
CA TYR A 175 11.88 3.08 -1.04
C TYR A 175 12.05 2.51 -2.45
N GLY A 176 11.45 1.34 -2.73
CA GLY A 176 11.64 0.61 -3.98
C GLY A 176 13.12 0.25 -4.20
N ALA A 177 13.81 -0.08 -3.10
CA ALA A 177 15.24 -0.29 -3.04
C ALA A 177 15.68 -1.76 -3.14
N PHE A 178 14.76 -2.71 -2.90
CA PHE A 178 15.09 -4.12 -2.87
C PHE A 178 15.39 -4.69 -4.25
N TYR A 179 16.45 -5.51 -4.30
CA TYR A 179 16.65 -6.52 -5.32
C TYR A 179 16.05 -7.86 -4.88
N SER A 180 15.86 -8.78 -5.81
CA SER A 180 15.16 -10.06 -5.52
C SER A 180 15.81 -10.89 -4.42
N GLU A 181 17.14 -10.91 -4.36
CA GLU A 181 17.90 -11.61 -3.30
C GLU A 181 17.70 -10.96 -1.92
N GLN A 182 17.50 -9.64 -1.88
CA GLN A 182 17.18 -8.95 -0.62
C GLN A 182 15.76 -9.26 -0.18
N VAL A 183 14.78 -9.33 -1.11
CA VAL A 183 13.42 -9.78 -0.78
C VAL A 183 13.47 -11.15 -0.10
N THR A 184 14.21 -12.12 -0.67
CA THR A 184 14.38 -13.46 -0.08
C THR A 184 15.03 -13.39 1.30
N SER A 185 16.08 -12.59 1.47
CA SER A 185 16.80 -12.46 2.76
C SER A 185 15.88 -11.88 3.84
N TYR A 186 15.17 -10.79 3.56
CA TYR A 186 14.23 -10.20 4.52
C TYR A 186 13.05 -11.12 4.83
N LEU A 187 12.48 -11.80 3.84
CA LEU A 187 11.39 -12.74 4.08
C LEU A 187 11.84 -13.94 4.93
N ASN A 188 13.09 -14.39 4.79
CA ASN A 188 13.65 -15.43 5.68
C ASN A 188 13.79 -14.90 7.11
N LEU A 189 14.28 -13.67 7.30
CA LEU A 189 14.35 -13.01 8.60
C LEU A 189 12.96 -12.91 9.26
N TYR A 190 11.95 -12.48 8.50
CA TYR A 190 10.56 -12.38 8.98
C TYR A 190 10.00 -13.74 9.40
N LYS A 191 10.26 -14.81 8.63
CA LYS A 191 9.81 -16.16 8.96
C LYS A 191 10.54 -16.75 10.17
N GLU A 192 11.81 -16.41 10.34
CA GLU A 192 12.61 -16.89 11.48
C GLU A 192 12.13 -16.25 12.79
N HIS A 193 11.90 -14.92 12.81
CA HIS A 193 11.55 -14.18 14.02
C HIS A 193 10.05 -13.96 14.24
N ALA A 194 9.22 -14.18 13.21
CA ALA A 194 7.76 -14.13 13.33
C ALA A 194 7.07 -15.35 12.66
N PRO A 195 7.43 -16.59 13.04
CA PRO A 195 6.96 -17.80 12.37
C PRO A 195 5.45 -18.04 12.45
N ASN A 196 4.77 -17.38 13.40
CA ASN A 196 3.34 -17.56 13.62
C ASN A 196 2.47 -16.59 12.78
N LYS A 197 3.09 -15.77 11.91
CA LYS A 197 2.38 -14.74 11.15
C LYS A 197 2.27 -15.10 9.68
N GLU A 198 1.10 -14.84 9.09
CA GLU A 198 0.97 -14.80 7.64
C GLU A 198 1.65 -13.54 7.09
N LEU A 199 2.44 -13.72 6.02
CA LEU A 199 3.21 -12.62 5.45
C LEU A 199 2.48 -11.96 4.29
N GLY A 200 2.57 -10.63 4.25
CA GLY A 200 2.22 -9.79 3.12
C GLY A 200 3.44 -9.08 2.54
N PHE A 201 3.33 -8.61 1.31
CA PHE A 201 4.39 -7.87 0.62
C PHE A 201 3.82 -6.64 -0.10
N HIS A 202 4.47 -5.50 0.12
CA HIS A 202 4.20 -4.24 -0.56
C HIS A 202 5.49 -3.67 -1.14
N ALA A 203 5.51 -3.36 -2.44
CA ALA A 203 6.70 -2.86 -3.11
C ALA A 203 6.45 -1.59 -3.93
N HIS A 204 7.30 -0.58 -3.71
CA HIS A 204 7.43 0.57 -4.60
C HIS A 204 8.34 0.26 -5.80
N ASN A 205 8.17 1.03 -6.89
CA ASN A 205 8.74 0.72 -8.20
C ASN A 205 9.94 1.61 -8.59
N ASN A 206 10.66 2.15 -7.61
CA ASN A 206 11.73 3.12 -7.85
C ASN A 206 12.84 2.58 -8.75
N GLN A 207 13.18 1.30 -8.65
CA GLN A 207 14.14 0.61 -9.52
C GLN A 207 13.47 -0.24 -10.63
N GLN A 208 12.17 -0.05 -10.89
CA GLN A 208 11.37 -0.85 -11.83
C GLN A 208 11.29 -2.34 -11.46
N LEU A 209 11.50 -2.68 -10.18
CA LEU A 209 11.54 -4.07 -9.71
C LEU A 209 10.30 -4.50 -8.92
N ALA A 210 9.33 -3.62 -8.68
CA ALA A 210 8.17 -3.94 -7.84
C ALA A 210 7.44 -5.21 -8.28
N PHE A 211 7.20 -5.38 -9.59
CA PHE A 211 6.56 -6.59 -10.12
C PHE A 211 7.44 -7.83 -9.96
N SER A 212 8.73 -7.74 -10.28
CA SER A 212 9.69 -8.83 -10.13
C SER A 212 9.86 -9.24 -8.66
N ASN A 213 9.96 -8.25 -7.77
CA ASN A 213 10.07 -8.49 -6.33
C ASN A 213 8.80 -9.12 -5.74
N THR A 214 7.62 -8.71 -6.24
CA THR A 214 6.34 -9.36 -5.87
C THR A 214 6.31 -10.82 -6.35
N GLN A 215 6.83 -11.13 -7.54
CA GLN A 215 6.97 -12.52 -8.01
C GLN A 215 7.92 -13.31 -7.10
N GLN A 216 9.05 -12.70 -6.68
CA GLN A 216 9.98 -13.35 -5.75
C GLN A 216 9.31 -13.62 -4.39
N ALA A 217 8.56 -12.64 -3.85
CA ALA A 217 7.81 -12.83 -2.61
C ALA A 217 6.82 -14.02 -2.70
N ILE A 218 6.14 -14.19 -3.85
CA ILE A 218 5.28 -15.36 -4.08
C ILE A 218 6.10 -16.64 -4.05
N ILE A 219 7.26 -16.67 -4.72
CA ILE A 219 8.15 -17.85 -4.74
C ILE A 219 8.56 -18.21 -3.31
N ASP A 220 8.87 -17.20 -2.50
CA ASP A 220 9.25 -17.34 -1.09
C ASP A 220 8.05 -17.58 -0.16
N GLY A 221 6.84 -17.76 -0.68
CA GLY A 221 5.68 -18.25 0.08
C GLY A 221 4.77 -17.16 0.65
N VAL A 222 4.94 -15.91 0.29
CA VAL A 222 3.99 -14.84 0.63
C VAL A 222 2.67 -15.05 -0.11
N ASN A 223 1.55 -14.85 0.58
CA ASN A 223 0.22 -15.07 0.03
C ASN A 223 -0.63 -13.79 -0.06
N LEU A 224 -0.28 -12.70 0.58
CA LEU A 224 -1.00 -11.43 0.52
C LEU A 224 -0.14 -10.38 -0.17
N LEU A 225 -0.61 -9.87 -1.33
CA LEU A 225 0.19 -9.07 -2.25
C LEU A 225 -0.49 -7.75 -2.55
N ASP A 226 0.20 -6.66 -2.26
CA ASP A 226 -0.26 -5.31 -2.56
C ASP A 226 0.05 -4.93 -4.00
N THR A 227 -0.92 -4.27 -4.63
CA THR A 227 -0.84 -3.80 -6.01
C THR A 227 -1.61 -2.51 -6.19
N THR A 228 -1.40 -1.84 -7.32
CA THR A 228 -2.24 -0.72 -7.75
C THR A 228 -2.57 -0.81 -9.23
N ILE A 229 -3.75 -0.35 -9.63
CA ILE A 229 -4.15 -0.28 -11.05
C ILE A 229 -3.19 0.67 -11.78
N ASN A 230 -2.60 0.22 -12.88
CA ASN A 230 -1.62 0.96 -13.68
C ASN A 230 -0.38 1.42 -12.89
N GLY A 231 -0.07 0.74 -11.78
CA GLY A 231 1.06 1.07 -10.92
C GLY A 231 0.97 2.45 -10.26
N ILE A 232 -0.21 3.06 -10.16
CA ILE A 232 -0.36 4.39 -9.55
C ILE A 232 0.11 4.37 -8.10
N GLY A 233 0.80 5.42 -7.67
CA GLY A 233 1.27 5.55 -6.30
C GLY A 233 2.35 6.60 -6.15
N ARG A 234 2.84 6.74 -4.93
CA ARG A 234 3.88 7.70 -4.59
C ARG A 234 5.11 7.54 -5.49
N GLY A 235 5.58 8.64 -6.09
CA GLY A 235 6.79 8.68 -6.89
C GLY A 235 6.75 7.73 -8.08
N ALA A 236 7.59 6.71 -8.06
CA ALA A 236 7.69 5.70 -9.12
C ALA A 236 6.51 4.70 -9.15
N GLY A 237 5.58 4.81 -8.19
CA GLY A 237 4.43 3.93 -8.09
C GLY A 237 4.73 2.58 -7.44
N ASN A 238 3.89 1.58 -7.73
CA ASN A 238 3.85 0.27 -7.08
C ASN A 238 3.87 -0.87 -8.09
N CYS A 239 3.73 -2.10 -7.60
CA CYS A 239 3.46 -3.27 -8.42
C CYS A 239 2.13 -3.11 -9.18
N ASN A 240 2.16 -3.27 -10.51
CA ASN A 240 0.98 -3.15 -11.36
C ASN A 240 0.02 -4.32 -11.16
N LEU A 241 -1.25 -4.03 -10.80
CA LEU A 241 -2.29 -5.01 -10.58
C LEU A 241 -2.53 -5.87 -11.84
N GLU A 242 -2.68 -5.26 -13.00
CA GLU A 242 -2.93 -5.94 -14.26
C GLU A 242 -1.82 -6.91 -14.65
N LEU A 243 -0.55 -6.58 -14.34
CA LEU A 243 0.57 -7.48 -14.60
C LEU A 243 0.56 -8.68 -13.64
N LEU A 244 0.26 -8.43 -12.37
CA LEU A 244 0.19 -9.49 -11.37
C LEU A 244 -0.93 -10.47 -11.67
N LEU A 245 -2.15 -10.01 -11.99
CA LEU A 245 -3.28 -10.89 -12.33
C LEU A 245 -2.98 -11.78 -13.53
N ASN A 246 -2.37 -11.22 -14.59
CA ASN A 246 -1.94 -11.98 -15.76
C ASN A 246 -0.87 -13.04 -15.41
N PHE A 247 0.05 -12.74 -14.49
CA PHE A 247 1.06 -13.67 -14.03
C PHE A 247 0.49 -14.82 -13.21
N LEU A 248 -0.46 -14.52 -12.32
CA LEU A 248 -1.04 -15.50 -11.40
C LEU A 248 -1.84 -16.58 -12.12
N LYS A 249 -2.48 -16.27 -13.24
CA LYS A 249 -3.35 -17.20 -14.00
C LYS A 249 -4.36 -17.94 -13.11
N ASN A 250 -4.82 -17.27 -12.05
CA ASN A 250 -5.82 -17.81 -11.15
C ASN A 250 -7.21 -17.55 -11.74
N PRO A 251 -8.05 -18.59 -11.93
CA PRO A 251 -9.34 -18.45 -12.58
C PRO A 251 -10.37 -17.56 -11.83
N LYS A 252 -10.10 -17.25 -10.55
CA LYS A 252 -10.95 -16.32 -9.80
C LYS A 252 -10.80 -14.87 -10.28
N PHE A 253 -9.68 -14.53 -10.95
CA PHE A 253 -9.41 -13.17 -11.40
C PHE A 253 -9.75 -12.97 -12.88
N ASP A 254 -10.51 -11.90 -13.16
CA ASP A 254 -10.70 -11.38 -14.51
C ASP A 254 -10.00 -10.03 -14.66
N VAL A 255 -8.97 -9.95 -15.48
CA VAL A 255 -8.20 -8.72 -15.67
C VAL A 255 -8.89 -7.69 -16.58
N ARG A 256 -9.95 -8.07 -17.32
CA ARG A 256 -10.64 -7.19 -18.28
C ARG A 256 -11.25 -5.93 -17.64
N PRO A 257 -11.94 -6.00 -16.48
CA PRO A 257 -12.44 -4.81 -15.82
C PRO A 257 -11.32 -3.84 -15.39
N ILE A 258 -10.15 -4.36 -15.02
CA ILE A 258 -8.97 -3.53 -14.68
C ILE A 258 -8.48 -2.76 -15.91
N TYR A 259 -8.32 -3.42 -17.07
CA TYR A 259 -7.93 -2.72 -18.30
C TYR A 259 -8.95 -1.68 -18.73
N LYS A 260 -10.25 -1.95 -18.53
CA LYS A 260 -11.30 -0.96 -18.78
C LYS A 260 -11.13 0.26 -17.88
N ALA A 261 -10.93 0.07 -16.57
CA ALA A 261 -10.68 1.16 -15.63
C ALA A 261 -9.42 1.96 -16.00
N ILE A 262 -8.35 1.29 -16.42
CA ILE A 262 -7.14 1.95 -16.91
C ILE A 262 -7.49 2.88 -18.08
N GLN A 263 -8.15 2.36 -19.11
CA GLN A 263 -8.48 3.11 -20.32
C GLN A 263 -9.39 4.31 -20.04
N GLU A 264 -10.44 4.10 -19.25
CA GLU A 264 -11.50 5.10 -19.05
C GLU A 264 -11.12 6.15 -17.98
N HIS A 265 -10.28 5.80 -17.00
CA HIS A 265 -10.03 6.65 -15.83
C HIS A 265 -8.55 6.96 -15.60
N LEU A 266 -7.66 5.95 -15.64
CA LEU A 266 -6.25 6.17 -15.28
C LEU A 266 -5.46 6.84 -16.41
N VAL A 267 -5.75 6.50 -17.68
CA VAL A 267 -5.10 7.16 -18.85
C VAL A 267 -5.44 8.65 -18.91
N PRO A 268 -6.70 9.10 -18.72
CA PRO A 268 -6.99 10.53 -18.58
C PRO A 268 -6.28 11.17 -17.39
N LEU A 269 -6.33 10.55 -16.20
CA LEU A 269 -5.72 11.06 -14.98
C LEU A 269 -4.21 11.27 -15.13
N ARG A 270 -3.53 10.37 -15.86
CA ARG A 270 -2.07 10.44 -16.10
C ARG A 270 -1.63 11.67 -16.90
N LYS A 271 -2.56 12.36 -17.55
CA LYS A 271 -2.28 13.64 -18.22
C LYS A 271 -2.22 14.82 -17.26
N GLU A 272 -2.80 14.67 -16.09
CA GLU A 272 -2.92 15.69 -15.05
C GLU A 272 -1.94 15.47 -13.91
N ILE A 273 -1.69 14.20 -13.56
CA ILE A 273 -0.86 13.80 -12.43
C ILE A 273 0.22 12.83 -12.89
N GLU A 274 1.45 13.09 -12.49
CA GLU A 274 2.59 12.24 -12.81
C GLU A 274 2.76 11.11 -11.79
N TRP A 275 2.94 9.89 -12.27
CA TRP A 275 3.47 8.75 -11.51
C TRP A 275 4.21 7.79 -12.43
N GLY A 276 5.01 6.93 -11.85
CA GLY A 276 5.81 5.95 -12.58
C GLY A 276 7.30 6.28 -12.56
N PHE A 277 8.08 5.39 -13.11
CA PHE A 277 9.53 5.50 -13.13
C PHE A 277 10.03 6.76 -13.85
N ASN A 278 11.05 7.37 -13.29
CA ASN A 278 11.98 8.30 -13.91
C ASN A 278 13.37 8.17 -13.23
N ASP A 279 14.41 8.75 -13.81
CA ASP A 279 15.78 8.59 -13.32
C ASP A 279 15.97 9.14 -11.90
N ILE A 280 15.29 10.22 -11.53
CA ILE A 280 15.35 10.81 -10.18
C ILE A 280 14.84 9.83 -9.13
N TYR A 281 13.71 9.16 -9.39
CA TYR A 281 13.21 8.10 -8.51
C TYR A 281 14.11 6.87 -8.53
N GLY A 282 14.69 6.52 -9.68
CA GLY A 282 15.68 5.43 -9.81
C GLY A 282 16.88 5.65 -8.90
N ILE A 283 17.43 6.87 -8.88
CA ILE A 283 18.55 7.25 -8.02
C ILE A 283 18.16 7.12 -6.54
N SER A 284 16.98 7.64 -6.13
CA SER A 284 16.54 7.53 -4.73
C SER A 284 16.37 6.07 -4.28
N GLY A 285 15.86 5.20 -5.15
CA GLY A 285 15.74 3.76 -4.88
C GLY A 285 17.11 3.09 -4.78
N HIS A 286 18.01 3.35 -5.73
CA HIS A 286 19.36 2.81 -5.71
C HIS A 286 20.14 3.17 -4.44
N LEU A 287 19.98 4.41 -3.96
CA LEU A 287 20.63 4.90 -2.73
C LEU A 287 19.89 4.51 -1.45
N ASN A 288 18.80 3.75 -1.55
CA ASN A 288 17.93 3.38 -0.42
C ASN A 288 17.49 4.60 0.41
N GLN A 289 17.09 5.66 -0.27
CA GLN A 289 16.68 6.92 0.33
C GLN A 289 15.18 7.15 0.22
N HIS A 290 14.61 7.83 1.22
CA HIS A 290 13.21 8.22 1.18
C HIS A 290 12.95 9.12 -0.04
N PRO A 291 11.93 8.83 -0.89
CA PRO A 291 11.72 9.53 -2.17
C PRO A 291 11.25 10.98 -2.04
N ARG A 292 11.20 11.56 -0.83
CA ARG A 292 10.72 12.93 -0.58
C ARG A 292 11.49 13.99 -1.39
N ASP A 293 12.81 13.88 -1.42
CA ASP A 293 13.62 14.88 -2.12
C ASP A 293 13.53 14.69 -3.64
N ALA A 294 13.48 13.45 -4.10
CA ALA A 294 13.15 13.15 -5.48
C ALA A 294 11.79 13.72 -5.90
N MET A 295 10.76 13.61 -5.07
CA MET A 295 9.44 14.19 -5.33
C MET A 295 9.47 15.71 -5.35
N LYS A 296 10.23 16.36 -4.46
CA LYS A 296 10.41 17.82 -4.45
C LYS A 296 11.07 18.30 -5.76
N GLN A 297 12.14 17.62 -6.18
CA GLN A 297 12.80 17.95 -7.44
C GLN A 297 11.85 17.79 -8.63
N ARG A 298 11.13 16.66 -8.72
CA ARG A 298 10.14 16.41 -9.79
C ARG A 298 9.02 17.45 -9.84
N ALA A 299 8.65 18.04 -8.70
CA ALA A 299 7.65 19.10 -8.62
C ALA A 299 8.18 20.48 -9.11
N ASN A 300 9.49 20.67 -9.20
CA ASN A 300 10.12 21.91 -9.68
C ASN A 300 10.40 21.81 -11.17
N ALA A 301 9.65 22.57 -11.98
CA ALA A 301 9.73 22.51 -13.44
C ALA A 301 11.12 22.87 -14.03
N GLU A 302 11.94 23.63 -13.28
CA GLU A 302 13.26 24.10 -13.75
C GLU A 302 14.34 22.99 -13.64
N ILE A 303 14.25 22.14 -12.61
CA ILE A 303 15.29 21.13 -12.30
C ILE A 303 14.77 19.70 -12.31
N ARG A 304 13.51 19.50 -12.71
CA ARG A 304 12.82 18.20 -12.58
C ARG A 304 13.51 17.02 -13.26
N ASP A 305 14.33 17.26 -14.28
CA ASP A 305 15.02 16.24 -15.07
C ASP A 305 16.55 16.27 -14.87
N ASP A 306 17.06 17.09 -13.93
CA ASP A 306 18.50 17.27 -13.65
C ASP A 306 19.02 16.09 -12.79
N CYS A 307 19.01 14.88 -13.37
CA CYS A 307 19.34 13.65 -12.65
C CYS A 307 20.82 13.58 -12.22
N TYR A 308 21.74 14.17 -12.99
CA TYR A 308 23.16 14.19 -12.63
C TYR A 308 23.41 15.03 -11.37
N ASP A 309 22.84 16.24 -11.32
CA ASP A 309 23.00 17.13 -10.18
C ASP A 309 22.31 16.55 -8.93
N PHE A 310 21.14 15.93 -9.11
CA PHE A 310 20.47 15.21 -8.03
C PHE A 310 21.33 14.07 -7.46
N LEU A 311 22.01 13.29 -8.34
CA LEU A 311 22.89 12.22 -7.89
C LEU A 311 24.08 12.78 -7.08
N LEU A 312 24.68 13.87 -7.54
CA LEU A 312 25.80 14.50 -6.83
C LEU A 312 25.39 15.00 -5.45
N GLU A 313 24.25 15.68 -5.34
CA GLU A 313 23.72 16.15 -4.07
C GLU A 313 23.36 15.01 -3.11
N ALA A 314 22.74 13.95 -3.64
CA ALA A 314 22.32 12.81 -2.82
C ALA A 314 23.48 11.94 -2.31
N THR A 315 24.69 12.07 -2.90
CA THR A 315 25.89 11.29 -2.54
C THR A 315 27.00 12.13 -1.88
N SER A 316 26.82 13.44 -1.71
CA SER A 316 27.73 14.35 -1.00
C SER A 316 27.43 14.37 0.51
#